data_8ba090b525aaf176f6ced88b81b13835
#
_entry.id   8ba090b525aaf176f6ced88b81b13835
#
_cell.length_a   1.000
_cell.length_b   1.000
_cell.length_c   1.000
_cell.angle_alpha   90.00
_cell.angle_beta   90.00
_cell.angle_gamma   90.00
#
_symmetry.space_group_name_H-M   'P 1'
#
loop_
_entity.id
_entity.type
_entity.pdbx_description
1 polymer ?
#
loop_
_entity_poly.entity_id
_entity_poly.type
_entity_poly.pdbx_seq_one_letter_code
_entity_poly.pdbx_strand_id
1 'polypeptide(L)'
;MKTNNGVFEAPVILNTAGLGSAALNNMVSEKKITLIPRKGEYQLLDKKVGRLVSHTIFQLPTKMGKGVLVTPTVHGNLLMGPTAVDVDDAEATNTTAEGLASVMARARLSVPSLPGNRTITSFAGLRAHAERENADFILGEAEGAPGFLNAVGIESPGLSAAPAIGAFLAGSAAHILSAGKNESYDPAREPVYRPNEMSFEERAAFVAEHPLYGNIICRCEQISEGEIVDAIHRTPGARSLDGVKRRTRAGMGRCQAGFCSPRVLEILSRELGIPQEQLTKSGGKSYPIVGKTRKDGENA
;
A
#
# COMPACT_ATOMS: atom_id res chain seq x y z
N MET A 1 16.41 -21.02 -3.16
CA MET A 1 14.99 -20.69 -3.45
C MET A 1 14.79 -20.64 -4.97
N LYS A 2 13.78 -21.36 -5.49
CA LYS A 2 13.42 -21.33 -6.92
C LYS A 2 12.30 -20.35 -7.16
N THR A 3 12.46 -19.45 -8.12
CA THR A 3 11.49 -18.39 -8.46
C THR A 3 11.29 -18.32 -9.98
N ASN A 4 10.35 -17.50 -10.44
CA ASN A 4 10.15 -17.20 -11.87
C ASN A 4 11.39 -16.51 -12.51
N ASN A 5 12.21 -15.86 -11.70
CA ASN A 5 13.41 -15.13 -12.13
C ASN A 5 14.70 -15.93 -11.93
N GLY A 6 14.61 -17.23 -11.65
CA GLY A 6 15.77 -18.10 -11.47
C GLY A 6 15.87 -18.74 -10.08
N VAL A 7 17.01 -19.37 -9.84
CA VAL A 7 17.35 -19.99 -8.55
C VAL A 7 18.28 -19.08 -7.78
N PHE A 8 17.94 -18.81 -6.52
CA PHE A 8 18.74 -18.01 -5.60
C PHE A 8 19.20 -18.91 -4.44
N GLU A 9 20.48 -18.86 -4.14
CA GLU A 9 21.10 -19.52 -2.98
C GLU A 9 21.50 -18.44 -1.97
N ALA A 10 21.13 -18.64 -0.73
CA ALA A 10 21.45 -17.72 0.36
C ALA A 10 21.56 -18.50 1.67
N PRO A 11 22.49 -18.13 2.57
CA PRO A 11 22.62 -18.78 3.87
C PRO A 11 21.46 -18.45 4.83
N VAL A 12 20.74 -17.32 4.59
CA VAL A 12 19.57 -16.93 5.36
C VAL A 12 18.46 -16.49 4.41
N ILE A 13 17.23 -16.91 4.68
CA ILE A 13 16.01 -16.50 3.98
C ILE A 13 15.06 -15.88 5.00
N LEU A 14 14.56 -14.68 4.70
CA LEU A 14 13.54 -13.98 5.49
C LEU A 14 12.18 -14.14 4.81
N ASN A 15 11.28 -14.88 5.43
CA ASN A 15 9.92 -15.10 4.95
C ASN A 15 8.98 -13.99 5.48
N THR A 16 8.73 -12.99 4.65
CA THR A 16 7.82 -11.87 4.93
C THR A 16 6.69 -11.79 3.92
N ALA A 17 6.23 -12.95 3.43
CA ALA A 17 5.34 -13.07 2.27
C ALA A 17 3.84 -12.83 2.58
N GLY A 18 3.47 -12.27 3.74
CA GLY A 18 2.08 -11.98 4.11
C GLY A 18 1.23 -13.26 4.09
N LEU A 19 0.12 -13.29 3.35
CA LEU A 19 -0.74 -14.48 3.21
C LEU A 19 0.00 -15.69 2.63
N GLY A 20 1.01 -15.48 1.77
CA GLY A 20 1.84 -16.55 1.21
C GLY A 20 2.87 -17.12 2.19
N SER A 21 3.07 -16.51 3.34
CA SER A 21 4.14 -16.89 4.27
C SER A 21 3.95 -18.27 4.90
N ALA A 22 2.71 -18.68 5.15
CA ALA A 22 2.41 -20.03 5.65
C ALA A 22 2.78 -21.10 4.62
N ALA A 23 2.47 -20.88 3.34
CA ALA A 23 2.83 -21.81 2.28
C ALA A 23 4.35 -22.01 2.19
N LEU A 24 5.12 -20.93 2.26
CA LEU A 24 6.59 -20.98 2.26
C LEU A 24 7.14 -21.69 3.50
N ASN A 25 6.63 -21.38 4.70
CA ASN A 25 6.99 -22.10 5.92
C ASN A 25 6.72 -23.60 5.77
N ASN A 26 5.54 -23.95 5.27
CA ASN A 26 5.09 -25.35 5.18
C ASN A 26 5.86 -26.18 4.15
N MET A 27 6.63 -25.56 3.25
CA MET A 27 7.56 -26.25 2.35
C MET A 27 8.82 -26.74 3.07
N VAL A 28 9.26 -26.06 4.14
CA VAL A 28 10.57 -26.29 4.75
C VAL A 28 10.50 -26.71 6.22
N SER A 29 9.47 -26.30 6.95
CA SER A 29 9.32 -26.57 8.38
C SER A 29 8.49 -27.81 8.67
N GLU A 30 8.84 -28.53 9.73
CA GLU A 30 8.03 -29.62 10.28
C GLU A 30 6.74 -29.08 10.92
N LYS A 31 6.83 -27.94 11.58
CA LYS A 31 5.69 -27.25 12.19
C LYS A 31 4.88 -26.49 11.13
N LYS A 32 3.71 -27.00 10.84
CA LYS A 32 2.81 -26.39 9.86
C LYS A 32 2.06 -25.20 10.44
N ILE A 33 1.82 -24.19 9.62
CA ILE A 33 1.11 -22.97 9.96
C ILE A 33 -0.09 -22.85 9.03
N THR A 34 -1.25 -22.47 9.57
CA THR A 34 -2.46 -22.12 8.82
C THR A 34 -2.70 -20.62 8.97
N LEU A 35 -2.93 -19.95 7.83
CA LEU A 35 -3.38 -18.57 7.78
C LEU A 35 -4.78 -18.51 7.17
N ILE A 36 -5.63 -17.69 7.77
CA ILE A 36 -6.98 -17.41 7.28
C ILE A 36 -6.96 -15.99 6.71
N PRO A 37 -7.27 -15.82 5.41
CA PRO A 37 -7.43 -14.48 4.84
C PRO A 37 -8.63 -13.78 5.49
N ARG A 38 -8.38 -12.72 6.27
CA ARG A 38 -9.44 -11.93 6.93
C ARG A 38 -9.63 -10.61 6.22
N LYS A 39 -10.71 -10.50 5.46
CA LYS A 39 -11.07 -9.35 4.64
C LYS A 39 -11.54 -8.17 5.48
N GLY A 40 -10.99 -6.99 5.17
CA GLY A 40 -11.43 -5.72 5.70
C GLY A 40 -11.78 -4.76 4.58
N GLU A 41 -13.04 -4.35 4.50
CA GLU A 41 -13.54 -3.39 3.52
C GLU A 41 -13.64 -2.00 4.15
N TYR A 42 -13.32 -0.98 3.35
CA TYR A 42 -13.25 0.42 3.77
C TYR A 42 -13.97 1.34 2.82
N GLN A 43 -14.46 2.47 3.33
CA GLN A 43 -14.92 3.61 2.55
C GLN A 43 -14.11 4.85 2.91
N LEU A 44 -13.60 5.54 1.90
CA LEU A 44 -12.93 6.83 2.05
C LEU A 44 -13.89 7.94 1.63
N LEU A 45 -14.14 8.90 2.52
CA LEU A 45 -15.00 10.03 2.28
C LEU A 45 -14.20 11.25 1.85
N ASP A 46 -14.88 12.16 1.17
CA ASP A 46 -14.35 13.43 0.70
C ASP A 46 -13.81 14.32 1.83
N LYS A 47 -12.81 15.15 1.52
CA LYS A 47 -12.21 16.13 2.45
C LYS A 47 -13.24 17.11 3.06
N LYS A 48 -14.39 17.35 2.38
CA LYS A 48 -15.47 18.19 2.91
C LYS A 48 -16.03 17.71 4.25
N VAL A 49 -15.91 16.43 4.54
CA VAL A 49 -16.37 15.80 5.79
C VAL A 49 -15.23 15.31 6.68
N GLY A 50 -14.00 15.58 6.29
CA GLY A 50 -12.81 15.08 7.01
C GLY A 50 -12.66 15.61 8.43
N ARG A 51 -13.32 16.72 8.76
CA ARG A 51 -13.29 17.35 10.09
C ARG A 51 -14.50 17.02 10.96
N LEU A 52 -15.34 16.06 10.57
CA LEU A 52 -16.48 15.63 11.40
C LEU A 52 -16.05 15.07 12.75
N VAL A 53 -14.86 14.48 12.81
CA VAL A 53 -14.21 14.02 14.03
C VAL A 53 -12.76 14.48 14.03
N SER A 54 -12.22 14.78 15.21
CA SER A 54 -10.81 15.20 15.38
C SER A 54 -9.87 14.05 15.74
N HIS A 55 -10.43 12.92 16.19
CA HIS A 55 -9.69 11.73 16.62
C HIS A 55 -10.31 10.48 15.99
N THR A 56 -9.55 9.38 15.98
CA THR A 56 -10.11 8.07 15.63
C THR A 56 -11.14 7.64 16.66
N ILE A 57 -12.35 7.36 16.21
CA ILE A 57 -13.44 6.86 17.03
C ILE A 57 -13.48 5.34 16.92
N PHE A 58 -13.37 4.68 18.06
CA PHE A 58 -13.50 3.22 18.20
C PHE A 58 -14.86 2.85 18.78
N GLN A 59 -15.40 1.75 18.34
CA GLN A 59 -16.48 1.07 19.05
C GLN A 59 -15.92 0.20 20.17
N LEU A 60 -16.78 -0.22 21.11
CA LEU A 60 -16.39 -1.24 22.07
C LEU A 60 -16.00 -2.53 21.35
N PRO A 61 -14.91 -3.21 21.77
CA PRO A 61 -14.46 -4.44 21.15
C PRO A 61 -15.54 -5.53 21.18
N THR A 62 -15.61 -6.30 20.12
CA THR A 62 -16.42 -7.52 20.01
C THR A 62 -15.51 -8.74 19.87
N LYS A 63 -16.12 -9.96 19.80
CA LYS A 63 -15.36 -11.19 19.51
C LYS A 63 -14.58 -11.11 18.19
N MET A 64 -15.05 -10.29 17.22
CA MET A 64 -14.39 -10.07 15.91
C MET A 64 -13.42 -8.87 15.92
N GLY A 65 -13.05 -8.34 17.08
CA GLY A 65 -12.08 -7.25 17.24
C GLY A 65 -12.70 -5.87 17.49
N LYS A 66 -11.98 -4.82 17.09
CA LYS A 66 -12.25 -3.41 17.44
C LYS A 66 -13.46 -2.78 16.76
N GLY A 67 -14.17 -3.52 15.89
CA GLY A 67 -15.32 -3.01 15.12
C GLY A 67 -14.93 -2.04 14.01
N VAL A 68 -15.92 -1.27 13.52
CA VAL A 68 -15.73 -0.25 12.50
C VAL A 68 -15.25 1.04 13.13
N LEU A 69 -14.14 1.57 12.62
CA LEU A 69 -13.55 2.82 13.05
C LEU A 69 -14.02 3.97 12.14
N VAL A 70 -14.07 5.18 12.71
CA VAL A 70 -14.19 6.44 11.95
C VAL A 70 -12.93 7.25 12.23
N THR A 71 -12.08 7.43 11.20
CA THR A 71 -10.72 7.93 11.36
C THR A 71 -10.48 9.13 10.44
N PRO A 72 -10.13 10.32 10.96
CA PRO A 72 -9.62 11.41 10.14
C PRO A 72 -8.25 11.03 9.58
N THR A 73 -8.05 11.25 8.29
CA THR A 73 -6.75 10.97 7.66
C THR A 73 -5.86 12.21 7.69
N VAL A 74 -4.53 12.00 7.65
CA VAL A 74 -3.54 13.09 7.60
C VAL A 74 -3.69 13.99 6.37
N HIS A 75 -4.38 13.51 5.33
CA HIS A 75 -4.65 14.29 4.12
C HIS A 75 -6.03 14.96 4.10
N GLY A 76 -6.73 14.97 5.23
CA GLY A 76 -8.00 15.66 5.41
C GLY A 76 -9.25 14.91 4.94
N ASN A 77 -9.14 13.64 4.57
CA ASN A 77 -10.29 12.77 4.30
C ASN A 77 -10.80 12.13 5.61
N LEU A 78 -11.94 11.44 5.53
CA LEU A 78 -12.45 10.60 6.59
C LEU A 78 -12.52 9.15 6.11
N LEU A 79 -11.93 8.23 6.87
CA LEU A 79 -11.90 6.80 6.57
C LEU A 79 -12.84 6.05 7.50
N MET A 80 -13.68 5.19 6.94
CA MET A 80 -14.56 4.28 7.69
C MET A 80 -14.22 2.84 7.38
N GLY A 81 -14.21 1.99 8.38
CA GLY A 81 -13.87 0.58 8.28
C GLY A 81 -12.91 0.14 9.40
N PRO A 82 -12.43 -1.09 9.35
CA PRO A 82 -12.76 -2.13 8.38
C PRO A 82 -13.99 -2.99 8.75
N THR A 83 -14.43 -3.82 7.81
CA THR A 83 -15.11 -5.06 8.14
C THR A 83 -14.12 -6.11 8.66
N ALA A 84 -14.61 -7.22 9.19
CA ALA A 84 -13.78 -8.38 9.55
C ALA A 84 -14.55 -9.65 9.17
N VAL A 85 -14.20 -10.20 8.00
CA VAL A 85 -14.85 -11.39 7.42
C VAL A 85 -13.77 -12.34 6.94
N ASP A 86 -13.79 -13.57 7.43
CA ASP A 86 -12.90 -14.60 6.95
C ASP A 86 -13.37 -15.10 5.58
N VAL A 87 -12.42 -15.28 4.66
CA VAL A 87 -12.68 -15.68 3.28
C VAL A 87 -11.69 -16.79 2.87
N ASP A 88 -12.10 -17.63 1.93
CA ASP A 88 -11.26 -18.75 1.46
C ASP A 88 -10.27 -18.28 0.37
N ASP A 89 -10.65 -17.27 -0.42
CA ASP A 89 -9.85 -16.77 -1.52
C ASP A 89 -8.84 -15.71 -1.04
N ALA A 90 -7.56 -16.04 -1.14
CA ALA A 90 -6.44 -15.15 -0.79
C ALA A 90 -6.26 -13.94 -1.74
N GLU A 91 -7.02 -13.88 -2.83
CA GLU A 91 -7.03 -12.77 -3.80
C GLU A 91 -8.31 -11.91 -3.70
N ALA A 92 -9.25 -12.22 -2.78
CA ALA A 92 -10.55 -11.56 -2.63
C ALA A 92 -10.46 -10.11 -2.14
N THR A 93 -9.80 -9.23 -2.90
CA THR A 93 -9.65 -7.80 -2.59
C THR A 93 -10.78 -6.91 -3.14
N ASN A 94 -11.84 -7.50 -3.67
CA ASN A 94 -13.06 -6.81 -4.08
C ASN A 94 -13.84 -6.30 -2.87
N THR A 95 -14.58 -5.20 -3.03
CA THR A 95 -15.59 -4.74 -2.07
C THR A 95 -16.96 -5.33 -2.42
N THR A 96 -17.82 -5.46 -1.41
CA THR A 96 -19.20 -5.98 -1.56
C THR A 96 -20.22 -4.93 -1.13
N ALA A 97 -21.42 -4.98 -1.70
CA ALA A 97 -22.49 -4.05 -1.34
C ALA A 97 -22.87 -4.20 0.14
N GLU A 98 -22.94 -5.43 0.63
CA GLU A 98 -23.25 -5.79 2.01
C GLU A 98 -22.17 -5.29 2.97
N GLY A 99 -20.87 -5.49 2.63
CA GLY A 99 -19.74 -5.04 3.43
C GLY A 99 -19.71 -3.52 3.57
N LEU A 100 -19.87 -2.81 2.46
CA LEU A 100 -19.90 -1.33 2.46
C LEU A 100 -21.15 -0.79 3.20
N ALA A 101 -22.32 -1.39 3.04
CA ALA A 101 -23.51 -1.02 3.79
C ALA A 101 -23.34 -1.25 5.30
N SER A 102 -22.72 -2.37 5.69
CA SER A 102 -22.38 -2.70 7.08
C SER A 102 -21.39 -1.67 7.68
N VAL A 103 -20.34 -1.27 6.93
CA VAL A 103 -19.40 -0.23 7.35
C VAL A 103 -20.12 1.06 7.66
N MET A 104 -20.99 1.53 6.75
CA MET A 104 -21.75 2.77 6.95
C MET A 104 -22.71 2.68 8.14
N ALA A 105 -23.45 1.60 8.27
CA ALA A 105 -24.39 1.40 9.35
C ALA A 105 -23.69 1.41 10.72
N ARG A 106 -22.59 0.67 10.85
CA ARG A 106 -21.81 0.60 12.09
C ARG A 106 -21.09 1.91 12.40
N ALA A 107 -20.53 2.59 11.41
CA ALA A 107 -19.89 3.89 11.60
C ALA A 107 -20.87 4.94 12.15
N ARG A 108 -22.13 4.91 11.71
CA ARG A 108 -23.21 5.80 12.19
C ARG A 108 -23.62 5.54 13.63
N LEU A 109 -23.37 4.37 14.19
CA LEU A 109 -23.59 4.16 15.63
C LEU A 109 -22.66 5.04 16.47
N SER A 110 -21.46 5.30 15.99
CA SER A 110 -20.48 6.17 16.68
C SER A 110 -20.60 7.64 16.23
N VAL A 111 -20.91 7.89 14.97
CA VAL A 111 -21.01 9.24 14.38
C VAL A 111 -22.30 9.32 13.54
N PRO A 112 -23.47 9.59 14.17
CA PRO A 112 -24.78 9.59 13.50
C PRO A 112 -24.88 10.56 12.31
N SER A 113 -24.12 11.67 12.32
CA SER A 113 -24.12 12.71 11.29
C SER A 113 -23.36 12.34 10.00
N LEU A 114 -22.83 11.13 9.88
CA LEU A 114 -22.11 10.70 8.66
C LEU A 114 -23.01 10.73 7.42
N PRO A 115 -22.64 11.51 6.37
CA PRO A 115 -23.43 11.59 5.15
C PRO A 115 -23.20 10.37 4.25
N GLY A 116 -24.28 9.84 3.65
CA GLY A 116 -24.22 8.66 2.77
C GLY A 116 -23.68 8.93 1.36
N ASN A 117 -23.55 10.19 0.95
CA ASN A 117 -23.23 10.58 -0.43
C ASN A 117 -21.85 11.26 -0.56
N ARG A 118 -20.91 10.99 0.32
CA ARG A 118 -19.58 11.59 0.33
C ARG A 118 -18.44 10.59 0.15
N THR A 119 -18.73 9.33 -0.10
CA THR A 119 -17.72 8.33 -0.45
C THR A 119 -17.11 8.68 -1.80
N ILE A 120 -15.78 8.78 -1.87
CA ILE A 120 -15.03 9.01 -3.10
C ILE A 120 -14.41 7.72 -3.65
N THR A 121 -14.13 6.76 -2.76
CA THR A 121 -13.65 5.43 -3.16
C THR A 121 -13.90 4.42 -2.05
N SER A 122 -13.89 3.14 -2.42
CA SER A 122 -13.86 2.01 -1.51
C SER A 122 -12.74 1.06 -1.89
N PHE A 123 -12.25 0.30 -0.93
CA PHE A 123 -11.24 -0.70 -1.14
C PHE A 123 -11.31 -1.77 -0.06
N ALA A 124 -10.71 -2.92 -0.33
CA ALA A 124 -10.55 -3.99 0.63
C ALA A 124 -9.10 -4.44 0.71
N GLY A 125 -8.72 -5.02 1.85
CA GLY A 125 -7.45 -5.68 2.05
C GLY A 125 -7.65 -6.96 2.85
N LEU A 126 -6.71 -7.88 2.70
CA LEU A 126 -6.71 -9.16 3.40
C LEU A 126 -5.63 -9.16 4.48
N ARG A 127 -6.00 -9.52 5.70
CA ARG A 127 -5.08 -9.72 6.80
C ARG A 127 -4.66 -11.18 6.83
N ALA A 128 -3.40 -11.42 7.13
CA ALA A 128 -2.82 -12.74 7.31
C ALA A 128 -3.09 -13.25 8.73
N HIS A 129 -4.34 -13.60 9.05
CA HIS A 129 -4.74 -14.02 10.38
C HIS A 129 -4.20 -15.44 10.66
N ALA A 130 -3.41 -15.60 11.73
CA ALA A 130 -2.89 -16.91 12.11
C ALA A 130 -3.94 -17.67 12.94
N GLU A 131 -4.28 -18.89 12.51
CA GLU A 131 -5.16 -19.79 13.23
C GLU A 131 -4.40 -20.42 14.39
N ARG A 132 -4.46 -19.79 15.57
CA ARG A 132 -3.87 -20.32 16.81
C ARG A 132 -4.44 -19.63 18.05
N GLU A 133 -4.27 -20.28 19.20
CA GLU A 133 -4.87 -19.90 20.48
C GLU A 133 -4.57 -18.44 20.90
N ASN A 134 -3.37 -17.94 20.64
CA ASN A 134 -2.95 -16.58 21.05
C ASN A 134 -2.95 -15.56 19.90
N ALA A 135 -3.28 -15.94 18.68
CA ALA A 135 -3.38 -15.07 17.49
C ALA A 135 -2.28 -13.98 17.38
N ASP A 136 -1.06 -14.27 17.88
CA ASP A 136 0.07 -13.34 17.85
C ASP A 136 0.99 -13.61 16.66
N PHE A 137 1.88 -12.69 16.34
CA PHE A 137 2.86 -12.82 15.25
C PHE A 137 3.79 -14.00 15.50
N ILE A 138 4.13 -14.71 14.42
CA ILE A 138 5.07 -15.82 14.43
C ILE A 138 6.40 -15.31 13.90
N LEU A 139 7.36 -15.09 14.81
CA LEU A 139 8.66 -14.51 14.49
C LEU A 139 9.78 -15.49 14.86
N GLY A 140 10.84 -15.53 14.07
CA GLY A 140 12.05 -16.29 14.34
C GLY A 140 12.27 -17.46 13.40
N GLU A 141 13.21 -18.32 13.75
CA GLU A 141 13.64 -19.43 12.91
C GLU A 141 12.56 -20.52 12.82
N ALA A 142 12.34 -21.03 11.61
CA ALA A 142 11.37 -22.09 11.37
C ALA A 142 11.91 -23.42 11.92
N GLU A 143 11.04 -24.18 12.59
CA GLU A 143 11.40 -25.47 13.18
C GLU A 143 11.85 -26.47 12.11
N GLY A 144 13.02 -27.06 12.30
CA GLY A 144 13.63 -27.99 11.35
C GLY A 144 14.25 -27.36 10.09
N ALA A 145 14.28 -26.01 9.99
CA ALA A 145 14.80 -25.31 8.82
C ALA A 145 15.79 -24.19 9.20
N PRO A 146 17.03 -24.53 9.59
CA PRO A 146 18.04 -23.57 9.98
C PRO A 146 18.30 -22.52 8.90
N GLY A 147 18.38 -21.22 9.29
CA GLY A 147 18.55 -20.10 8.37
C GLY A 147 17.27 -19.63 7.69
N PHE A 148 16.11 -20.26 7.93
CA PHE A 148 14.83 -19.81 7.42
C PHE A 148 14.06 -19.04 8.52
N LEU A 149 14.06 -17.71 8.45
CA LEU A 149 13.45 -16.83 9.44
C LEU A 149 12.05 -16.40 9.01
N ASN A 150 11.09 -16.59 9.88
CA ASN A 150 9.68 -16.26 9.67
C ASN A 150 9.28 -14.89 10.24
N ALA A 151 8.42 -14.18 9.49
CA ALA A 151 7.49 -13.17 9.97
C ALA A 151 6.10 -13.52 9.43
N VAL A 152 5.40 -14.41 10.11
CA VAL A 152 4.13 -15.01 9.67
C VAL A 152 3.00 -14.52 10.56
N GLY A 153 1.79 -14.39 10.01
CA GLY A 153 0.63 -13.95 10.75
C GLY A 153 0.67 -12.47 11.11
N ILE A 154 1.40 -11.66 10.32
CA ILE A 154 1.50 -10.22 10.56
C ILE A 154 0.23 -9.54 10.06
N GLU A 155 -0.63 -9.17 11.01
CA GLU A 155 -1.83 -8.38 10.80
C GLU A 155 -1.80 -7.11 11.68
N SER A 156 -2.91 -6.45 11.94
CA SER A 156 -2.92 -5.25 12.81
C SER A 156 -2.48 -5.60 14.26
N PRO A 157 -1.50 -4.88 14.84
CA PRO A 157 -0.87 -3.62 14.42
C PRO A 157 0.48 -3.76 13.69
N GLY A 158 0.63 -4.69 12.79
CA GLY A 158 1.89 -5.05 12.12
C GLY A 158 2.65 -3.88 11.49
N LEU A 159 1.96 -2.91 10.89
CA LEU A 159 2.62 -1.74 10.31
C LEU A 159 3.37 -0.91 11.37
N SER A 160 2.76 -0.70 12.53
CA SER A 160 3.39 0.00 13.65
C SER A 160 4.52 -0.82 14.29
N ALA A 161 4.39 -2.15 14.29
CA ALA A 161 5.39 -3.07 14.83
C ALA A 161 6.53 -3.37 13.83
N ALA A 162 6.38 -3.04 12.53
CA ALA A 162 7.33 -3.40 11.49
C ALA A 162 8.78 -2.99 11.77
N PRO A 163 9.10 -1.81 12.34
CA PRO A 163 10.49 -1.47 12.68
C PRO A 163 11.11 -2.41 13.72
N ALA A 164 10.34 -2.78 14.76
CA ALA A 164 10.79 -3.71 15.81
C ALA A 164 10.95 -5.13 15.26
N ILE A 165 10.00 -5.60 14.43
CA ILE A 165 10.08 -6.89 13.73
C ILE A 165 11.32 -6.92 12.84
N GLY A 166 11.56 -5.86 12.08
CA GLY A 166 12.73 -5.75 11.20
C GLY A 166 14.04 -5.80 11.97
N ALA A 167 14.15 -5.07 13.10
CA ALA A 167 15.33 -5.10 13.96
C ALA A 167 15.57 -6.50 14.56
N PHE A 168 14.52 -7.18 15.03
CA PHE A 168 14.60 -8.54 15.55
C PHE A 168 15.11 -9.53 14.49
N LEU A 169 14.51 -9.52 13.30
CA LEU A 169 14.90 -10.45 12.22
C LEU A 169 16.31 -10.14 11.68
N ALA A 170 16.67 -8.85 11.57
CA ALA A 170 18.01 -8.45 11.17
C ALA A 170 19.08 -8.93 12.19
N GLY A 171 18.79 -8.79 13.50
CA GLY A 171 19.65 -9.30 14.56
C GLY A 171 19.81 -10.83 14.50
N SER A 172 18.71 -11.54 14.28
CA SER A 172 18.74 -13.01 14.11
C SER A 172 19.56 -13.43 12.88
N ALA A 173 19.36 -12.76 11.75
CA ALA A 173 20.14 -13.02 10.54
C ALA A 173 21.64 -12.72 10.75
N ALA A 174 21.97 -11.60 11.37
CA ALA A 174 23.35 -11.22 11.68
C ALA A 174 24.03 -12.26 12.59
N HIS A 175 23.30 -12.79 13.59
CA HIS A 175 23.81 -13.82 14.48
C HIS A 175 24.12 -15.11 13.69
N ILE A 176 23.19 -15.59 12.86
CA ILE A 176 23.38 -16.81 12.04
C ILE A 176 24.58 -16.64 11.10
N LEU A 177 24.71 -15.47 10.49
CA LEU A 177 25.79 -15.17 9.55
C LEU A 177 27.12 -14.82 10.23
N SER A 178 27.16 -14.68 11.55
CA SER A 178 28.30 -14.11 12.28
C SER A 178 28.76 -12.78 11.66
N ALA A 179 27.79 -11.96 11.21
CA ALA A 179 28.05 -10.73 10.47
C ALA A 179 28.57 -9.64 11.39
N GLY A 180 29.68 -9.01 11.00
CA GLY A 180 30.18 -7.81 11.65
C GLY A 180 29.38 -6.57 11.27
N LYS A 181 29.55 -5.48 12.02
CA LYS A 181 28.97 -4.18 11.71
C LYS A 181 29.57 -3.61 10.42
N ASN A 182 28.73 -3.09 9.54
CA ASN A 182 29.19 -2.36 8.36
C ASN A 182 29.54 -0.92 8.75
N GLU A 183 30.84 -0.63 8.90
CA GLU A 183 31.34 0.69 9.32
C GLU A 183 31.14 1.77 8.24
N SER A 184 30.90 1.38 6.97
CA SER A 184 30.60 2.28 5.86
C SER A 184 29.12 2.48 5.60
N TYR A 185 28.24 1.97 6.49
CA TYR A 185 26.80 2.12 6.34
C TYR A 185 26.38 3.58 6.53
N ASP A 186 25.80 4.16 5.49
CA ASP A 186 25.18 5.47 5.54
C ASP A 186 23.66 5.29 5.79
N PRO A 187 23.14 5.72 6.95
CA PRO A 187 21.71 5.66 7.25
C PRO A 187 20.93 6.80 6.58
N ALA A 188 21.60 7.80 5.99
CA ALA A 188 20.96 8.95 5.38
C ALA A 188 20.11 8.52 4.18
N ARG A 189 18.96 9.13 4.04
CA ARG A 189 18.06 8.93 2.92
C ARG A 189 17.71 10.26 2.31
N GLU A 190 17.79 10.34 0.98
CA GLU A 190 17.35 11.52 0.24
C GLU A 190 15.91 11.90 0.61
N PRO A 191 15.65 13.17 0.93
CA PRO A 191 14.32 13.64 1.29
C PRO A 191 13.36 13.49 0.11
N VAL A 192 12.07 13.34 0.42
CA VAL A 192 10.98 13.43 -0.57
C VAL A 192 10.47 14.86 -0.52
N TYR A 193 10.70 15.61 -1.59
CA TYR A 193 10.25 16.99 -1.69
C TYR A 193 8.74 17.05 -1.92
N ARG A 194 8.06 17.90 -1.14
CA ARG A 194 6.60 18.11 -1.19
C ARG A 194 6.29 19.60 -1.26
N PRO A 195 6.27 20.20 -2.44
CA PRO A 195 6.09 21.64 -2.58
C PRO A 195 4.78 22.18 -1.99
N ASN A 196 3.75 21.34 -1.89
CA ASN A 196 2.47 21.70 -1.26
C ASN A 196 2.54 21.87 0.28
N GLU A 197 3.61 21.39 0.92
CA GLU A 197 3.87 21.54 2.35
C GLU A 197 4.81 22.74 2.65
N MET A 198 5.41 23.37 1.60
CA MET A 198 6.30 24.53 1.71
C MET A 198 5.50 25.83 1.80
N SER A 199 6.09 26.87 2.41
CA SER A 199 5.59 28.24 2.31
C SER A 199 5.62 28.74 0.85
N PHE A 200 4.98 29.86 0.59
CA PHE A 200 4.98 30.43 -0.78
C PHE A 200 6.39 30.78 -1.24
N GLU A 201 7.18 31.41 -0.38
CA GLU A 201 8.54 31.87 -0.66
C GLU A 201 9.50 30.68 -0.87
N GLU A 202 9.46 29.70 0.03
CA GLU A 202 10.26 28.48 -0.09
C GLU A 202 9.94 27.72 -1.38
N ARG A 203 8.65 27.58 -1.69
CA ARG A 203 8.21 26.91 -2.91
C ARG A 203 8.62 27.66 -4.17
N ALA A 204 8.54 29.00 -4.16
CA ALA A 204 8.96 29.82 -5.30
C ALA A 204 10.47 29.66 -5.56
N ALA A 205 11.31 29.70 -4.52
CA ALA A 205 12.74 29.48 -4.63
C ALA A 205 13.05 28.06 -5.11
N PHE A 206 12.41 27.04 -4.52
CA PHE A 206 12.59 25.63 -4.89
C PHE A 206 12.21 25.34 -6.35
N VAL A 207 11.08 25.90 -6.82
CA VAL A 207 10.62 25.72 -8.22
C VAL A 207 11.54 26.43 -9.20
N ALA A 208 12.16 27.57 -8.82
CA ALA A 208 13.15 28.24 -9.67
C ALA A 208 14.37 27.36 -9.96
N GLU A 209 14.81 26.56 -8.99
CA GLU A 209 15.91 25.60 -9.13
C GLU A 209 15.46 24.27 -9.74
N HIS A 210 14.19 23.88 -9.51
CA HIS A 210 13.61 22.62 -9.92
C HIS A 210 12.29 22.81 -10.71
N PRO A 211 12.33 23.27 -11.97
CA PRO A 211 11.15 23.73 -12.73
C PRO A 211 10.02 22.70 -12.86
N LEU A 212 10.33 21.39 -12.91
CA LEU A 212 9.31 20.34 -13.01
C LEU A 212 8.37 20.31 -11.80
N TYR A 213 8.81 20.80 -10.63
CA TYR A 213 7.97 20.89 -9.45
C TYR A 213 6.95 22.04 -9.51
N GLY A 214 7.09 22.96 -10.47
CA GLY A 214 6.11 24.01 -10.74
C GLY A 214 4.93 23.54 -11.61
N ASN A 215 5.04 22.40 -12.31
CA ASN A 215 3.99 21.87 -13.17
C ASN A 215 3.06 20.94 -12.42
N ILE A 216 1.86 21.40 -12.05
CA ILE A 216 0.88 20.61 -11.28
C ILE A 216 0.12 19.67 -12.20
N ILE A 217 0.32 18.38 -12.02
CA ILE A 217 -0.32 17.28 -12.75
C ILE A 217 -1.62 16.84 -12.07
N CYS A 218 -1.58 16.53 -10.77
CA CYS A 218 -2.78 16.16 -10.02
C CYS A 218 -3.32 17.35 -9.21
N ARG A 219 -4.36 18.02 -9.73
CA ARG A 219 -4.95 19.21 -9.08
C ARG A 219 -5.65 18.90 -7.76
N CYS A 220 -6.26 17.70 -7.64
CA CYS A 220 -6.97 17.31 -6.42
C CYS A 220 -6.07 17.14 -5.20
N GLU A 221 -4.85 16.63 -5.42
CA GLU A 221 -3.85 16.36 -4.38
C GLU A 221 -2.64 17.29 -4.49
N GLN A 222 -2.64 18.24 -5.44
CA GLN A 222 -1.56 19.23 -5.66
C GLN A 222 -0.19 18.58 -5.90
N ILE A 223 -0.16 17.49 -6.71
CA ILE A 223 1.07 16.76 -7.03
C ILE A 223 1.65 17.29 -8.34
N SER A 224 2.92 17.64 -8.30
CA SER A 224 3.70 18.16 -9.41
C SER A 224 4.29 17.05 -10.31
N GLU A 225 4.75 17.44 -11.50
CA GLU A 225 5.51 16.57 -12.40
C GLU A 225 6.82 16.12 -11.75
N GLY A 226 7.52 17.03 -11.06
CA GLY A 226 8.79 16.72 -10.37
C GLY A 226 8.63 15.61 -9.32
N GLU A 227 7.55 15.64 -8.53
CA GLU A 227 7.26 14.55 -7.57
C GLU A 227 7.01 13.21 -8.26
N ILE A 228 6.37 13.22 -9.44
CA ILE A 228 6.10 12.00 -10.22
C ILE A 228 7.39 11.45 -10.81
N VAL A 229 8.24 12.30 -11.40
CA VAL A 229 9.54 11.94 -11.96
C VAL A 229 10.45 11.38 -10.86
N ASP A 230 10.54 12.05 -9.71
CA ASP A 230 11.28 11.55 -8.54
C ASP A 230 10.79 10.16 -8.11
N ALA A 231 9.48 9.95 -8.04
CA ALA A 231 8.91 8.66 -7.67
C ALA A 231 9.21 7.53 -8.68
N ILE A 232 9.46 7.87 -9.95
CA ILE A 232 9.84 6.91 -11.00
C ILE A 232 11.31 6.51 -10.88
N HIS A 233 12.19 7.47 -10.59
CA HIS A 233 13.65 7.26 -10.56
C HIS A 233 14.19 6.81 -9.20
N ARG A 234 13.50 7.12 -8.12
CA ARG A 234 13.87 6.71 -6.76
C ARG A 234 13.80 5.18 -6.59
N THR A 235 14.71 4.60 -5.85
CA THR A 235 14.75 3.14 -5.57
C THR A 235 13.90 2.79 -4.33
N PRO A 236 12.92 1.85 -4.48
CA PRO A 236 12.40 1.22 -5.70
C PRO A 236 11.48 2.17 -6.47
N GLY A 237 11.69 2.31 -7.78
CA GLY A 237 10.95 3.24 -8.64
C GLY A 237 9.54 2.78 -9.01
N ALA A 238 8.66 3.75 -9.29
CA ALA A 238 7.34 3.47 -9.83
C ALA A 238 7.43 2.95 -11.29
N ARG A 239 6.66 1.90 -11.61
CA ARG A 239 6.62 1.28 -12.94
C ARG A 239 5.19 1.14 -13.49
N SER A 240 4.20 1.73 -12.80
CA SER A 240 2.79 1.68 -13.15
C SER A 240 2.06 2.90 -12.62
N LEU A 241 0.84 3.15 -13.07
CA LEU A 241 0.00 4.25 -12.56
C LEU A 241 -0.22 4.14 -11.04
N ASP A 242 -0.53 2.95 -10.54
CA ASP A 242 -0.70 2.73 -9.10
C ASP A 242 0.63 2.78 -8.35
N GLY A 243 1.75 2.47 -9.01
CA GLY A 243 3.10 2.68 -8.48
C GLY A 243 3.37 4.16 -8.18
N VAL A 244 3.02 5.06 -9.10
CA VAL A 244 3.08 6.52 -8.91
C VAL A 244 2.10 6.95 -7.82
N LYS A 245 0.83 6.51 -7.93
CA LYS A 245 -0.22 6.86 -6.94
C LYS A 245 0.18 6.55 -5.51
N ARG A 246 0.75 5.37 -5.25
CA ARG A 246 1.16 4.95 -3.90
C ARG A 246 2.34 5.75 -3.34
N ARG A 247 3.17 6.34 -4.20
CA ARG A 247 4.35 7.12 -3.79
C ARG A 247 4.08 8.62 -3.66
N THR A 248 3.21 9.15 -4.53
CA THR A 248 2.97 10.60 -4.62
C THR A 248 1.56 11.02 -4.21
N ARG A 249 0.59 10.12 -4.18
CA ARG A 249 -0.86 10.35 -4.07
C ARG A 249 -1.53 10.88 -5.35
N ALA A 250 -0.81 11.05 -6.46
CA ALA A 250 -1.44 11.39 -7.75
C ALA A 250 -2.55 10.38 -8.09
N GLY A 251 -3.79 10.85 -8.26
CA GLY A 251 -4.95 10.01 -8.51
C GLY A 251 -5.76 9.57 -7.26
N MET A 252 -5.34 9.96 -6.04
CA MET A 252 -6.10 9.63 -4.81
C MET A 252 -7.19 10.64 -4.44
N GLY A 253 -7.25 11.77 -5.14
CA GLY A 253 -8.23 12.80 -4.85
C GLY A 253 -9.64 12.47 -5.33
N ARG A 254 -10.57 13.43 -5.16
CA ARG A 254 -12.00 13.27 -5.46
C ARG A 254 -12.32 12.67 -6.84
N CYS A 255 -11.55 13.03 -7.88
CA CYS A 255 -11.79 12.54 -9.24
C CYS A 255 -11.26 11.13 -9.49
N GLN A 256 -10.55 10.51 -8.53
CA GLN A 256 -10.00 9.16 -8.62
C GLN A 256 -9.26 8.90 -9.94
N ALA A 257 -8.28 9.78 -10.22
CA ALA A 257 -7.43 9.77 -11.42
C ALA A 257 -8.10 10.18 -12.74
N GLY A 258 -9.39 10.53 -12.75
CA GLY A 258 -10.15 10.85 -13.98
C GLY A 258 -9.53 11.93 -14.86
N PHE A 259 -8.73 12.85 -14.29
CA PHE A 259 -8.08 13.93 -15.06
C PHE A 259 -6.56 13.77 -15.16
N CYS A 260 -5.88 13.23 -14.16
CA CYS A 260 -4.42 13.20 -14.15
C CYS A 260 -3.83 11.93 -14.77
N SER A 261 -4.59 10.83 -14.90
CA SER A 261 -4.05 9.56 -15.39
C SER A 261 -3.42 9.64 -16.80
N PRO A 262 -3.97 10.35 -17.81
CA PRO A 262 -3.30 10.46 -19.09
C PRO A 262 -1.93 11.13 -18.99
N ARG A 263 -1.82 12.21 -18.20
CA ARG A 263 -0.57 12.93 -18.01
C ARG A 263 0.46 12.09 -17.23
N VAL A 264 0.01 11.35 -16.20
CA VAL A 264 0.89 10.42 -15.46
C VAL A 264 1.38 9.31 -16.38
N LEU A 265 0.53 8.82 -17.30
CA LEU A 265 0.90 7.79 -18.28
C LEU A 265 1.95 8.31 -19.27
N GLU A 266 1.79 9.56 -19.76
CA GLU A 266 2.79 10.23 -20.63
C GLU A 266 4.14 10.37 -19.92
N ILE A 267 4.14 10.81 -18.65
CA ILE A 267 5.37 10.95 -17.87
C ILE A 267 6.02 9.58 -17.66
N LEU A 268 5.26 8.55 -17.24
CA LEU A 268 5.78 7.19 -17.11
C LEU A 268 6.40 6.68 -18.41
N SER A 269 5.72 6.90 -19.53
CA SER A 269 6.21 6.48 -20.85
C SER A 269 7.53 7.15 -21.20
N ARG A 270 7.61 8.46 -21.01
CA ARG A 270 8.81 9.26 -21.25
C ARG A 270 9.99 8.81 -20.39
N GLU A 271 9.77 8.73 -19.07
CA GLU A 271 10.83 8.46 -18.10
C GLU A 271 11.35 7.02 -18.15
N LEU A 272 10.50 6.06 -18.53
CA LEU A 272 10.86 4.65 -18.61
C LEU A 272 11.29 4.23 -20.03
N GLY A 273 11.04 5.04 -21.05
CA GLY A 273 11.26 4.67 -22.45
C GLY A 273 10.34 3.53 -22.94
N ILE A 274 9.14 3.39 -22.32
CA ILE A 274 8.19 2.32 -22.61
C ILE A 274 6.96 2.92 -23.32
N PRO A 275 6.47 2.37 -24.44
CA PRO A 275 5.23 2.81 -25.07
C PRO A 275 4.05 2.78 -24.11
N GLN A 276 3.13 3.75 -24.23
CA GLN A 276 1.99 3.88 -23.31
C GLN A 276 1.10 2.62 -23.28
N GLU A 277 0.98 1.92 -24.39
CA GLU A 277 0.21 0.68 -24.54
C GLU A 277 0.79 -0.50 -23.73
N GLN A 278 2.08 -0.42 -23.38
CA GLN A 278 2.76 -1.44 -22.58
C GLN A 278 2.77 -1.11 -21.08
N LEU A 279 2.36 0.10 -20.72
CA LEU A 279 2.26 0.49 -19.32
C LEU A 279 0.98 -0.08 -18.69
N THR A 280 1.08 -0.44 -17.41
CA THR A 280 -0.03 -1.05 -16.68
C THR A 280 -0.58 -0.10 -15.61
N LYS A 281 -1.82 -0.32 -15.22
CA LYS A 281 -2.40 0.34 -14.05
C LYS A 281 -1.73 -0.14 -12.75
N SER A 282 -1.60 -1.46 -12.57
CA SER A 282 -1.13 -2.07 -11.32
C SER A 282 -0.25 -3.32 -11.51
N GLY A 283 0.31 -3.51 -12.71
CA GLY A 283 1.05 -4.72 -13.09
C GLY A 283 0.18 -5.77 -13.78
N GLY A 284 0.76 -6.92 -14.12
CA GLY A 284 0.09 -8.01 -14.82
C GLY A 284 -0.51 -7.55 -16.16
N LYS A 285 -1.79 -7.87 -16.40
CA LYS A 285 -2.53 -7.52 -17.62
C LYS A 285 -3.42 -6.28 -17.47
N SER A 286 -3.16 -5.40 -16.49
CA SER A 286 -3.99 -4.22 -16.20
C SER A 286 -3.68 -3.04 -17.13
N TYR A 287 -3.69 -3.25 -18.43
CA TYR A 287 -3.39 -2.22 -19.43
C TYR A 287 -4.52 -1.18 -19.51
N PRO A 288 -4.25 0.13 -19.30
CA PRO A 288 -5.26 1.18 -19.46
C PRO A 288 -5.54 1.50 -20.92
N ILE A 289 -4.61 1.21 -21.84
CA ILE A 289 -4.76 1.39 -23.29
C ILE A 289 -4.78 0.01 -23.95
N VAL A 290 -5.88 -0.31 -24.62
CA VAL A 290 -6.08 -1.60 -25.30
C VAL A 290 -5.89 -1.53 -26.82
N GLY A 291 -5.70 -0.34 -27.37
CA GLY A 291 -5.45 -0.10 -28.78
C GLY A 291 -5.81 1.33 -29.22
N LYS A 292 -5.59 1.61 -30.51
CA LYS A 292 -5.96 2.88 -31.14
C LYS A 292 -7.46 2.93 -31.44
N THR A 293 -8.09 4.07 -31.22
CA THR A 293 -9.51 4.30 -31.55
C THR A 293 -9.75 4.34 -33.07
N ARG A 294 -8.73 4.79 -33.83
CA ARG A 294 -8.76 4.78 -35.30
C ARG A 294 -7.61 3.94 -35.83
N LYS A 295 -7.85 3.12 -36.84
CA LYS A 295 -6.79 2.41 -37.59
C LYS A 295 -6.04 3.40 -38.45
N ASP A 296 -4.72 3.27 -38.55
CA ASP A 296 -3.92 4.06 -39.46
C ASP A 296 -4.37 3.76 -40.90
N GLY A 297 -4.90 4.75 -41.64
CA GLY A 297 -5.32 4.62 -43.02
C GLY A 297 -6.83 4.68 -43.28
N GLU A 298 -7.69 4.73 -42.31
CA GLU A 298 -9.11 5.04 -42.52
C GLU A 298 -9.30 6.56 -42.51
N ASN A 299 -9.13 7.20 -43.68
CA ASN A 299 -9.59 8.56 -43.90
C ASN A 299 -11.12 8.57 -43.81
N ALA A 300 -11.69 9.48 -42.99
CA ALA A 300 -13.11 9.78 -42.94
C ALA A 300 -13.54 10.55 -44.20
#